data_61c9fc005203a46331ea479630a6eb42
#
_entry.id   61c9fc005203a46331ea479630a6eb42
#
_cell.length_a   1.000
_cell.length_b   1.000
_cell.length_c   1.000
_cell.angle_alpha   90.00
_cell.angle_beta   90.00
_cell.angle_gamma   90.00
#
_symmetry.space_group_name_H-M   'P 1'
#
loop_
_entity.id
_entity.type
_entity.pdbx_description
1 polymer ?
#
loop_
_entity_poly.entity_id
_entity_poly.type
_entity_poly.pdbx_seq_one_letter_code
_entity_poly.pdbx_strand_id
1 'polypeptide(L)'
;MNYICLLMVLSLGFSQDQKKVNFDPDKLKDPEPRWPKVVSPFSLDIKELKLAGNSDSSQIIIEGFRVQVLATSSQENADRLRYELAIEYGKDIYIVFDAPNYKVRIGNFIDRRLAEKLRLELINKGYPSSWIIRTRIEPNI
;
A
#
# COMPACT_ATOMS: atom_id res chain seq x y z
N MET A 1 -60.12 -36.04 25.20
CA MET A 1 -60.13 -35.27 23.92
C MET A 1 -60.31 -33.77 24.16
N ASN A 2 -60.21 -33.30 25.44
CA ASN A 2 -60.49 -31.89 25.79
C ASN A 2 -59.23 -31.04 26.11
N TYR A 3 -58.05 -31.63 26.20
CA TYR A 3 -56.83 -30.90 26.53
C TYR A 3 -56.12 -30.32 25.32
N ILE A 4 -56.38 -30.84 24.12
CA ILE A 4 -55.75 -30.38 22.85
C ILE A 4 -56.37 -29.06 22.42
N CYS A 5 -57.67 -28.85 22.67
CA CYS A 5 -58.31 -27.54 22.39
C CYS A 5 -57.87 -26.43 23.32
N LEU A 6 -57.49 -26.74 24.57
CA LEU A 6 -57.08 -25.74 25.54
C LEU A 6 -55.66 -25.20 25.19
N LEU A 7 -54.78 -26.03 24.62
CA LEU A 7 -53.43 -25.61 24.17
C LEU A 7 -53.48 -24.77 22.89
N MET A 8 -54.46 -24.94 22.04
CA MET A 8 -54.62 -24.14 20.83
C MET A 8 -55.10 -22.73 21.09
N VAL A 9 -55.78 -22.47 22.21
CA VAL A 9 -56.30 -21.13 22.56
C VAL A 9 -55.22 -20.24 23.20
N LEU A 10 -54.17 -20.84 23.81
CA LEU A 10 -53.07 -20.09 24.43
C LEU A 10 -52.04 -19.53 23.45
N SER A 11 -52.04 -19.96 22.18
CA SER A 11 -51.09 -19.51 21.19
C SER A 11 -51.49 -18.26 20.38
N LEU A 12 -52.71 -17.74 20.63
CA LEU A 12 -53.26 -16.59 19.89
C LEU A 12 -53.10 -15.23 20.60
N GLY A 13 -52.39 -15.20 21.74
CA GLY A 13 -52.34 -14.01 22.61
C GLY A 13 -51.08 -13.14 22.53
N PHE A 14 -50.06 -13.46 21.69
CA PHE A 14 -48.86 -12.61 21.58
C PHE A 14 -48.89 -11.84 20.26
N SER A 15 -49.84 -10.94 20.10
CA SER A 15 -49.71 -9.83 19.17
C SER A 15 -48.80 -8.79 19.83
N GLN A 16 -47.53 -8.76 19.47
CA GLN A 16 -46.65 -7.66 19.82
C GLN A 16 -47.16 -6.41 19.11
N ASP A 17 -47.73 -5.51 19.85
CA ASP A 17 -48.08 -4.17 19.42
C ASP A 17 -46.75 -3.43 19.10
N GLN A 18 -46.31 -3.52 17.86
CA GLN A 18 -45.16 -2.77 17.37
C GLN A 18 -45.56 -1.29 17.32
N LYS A 19 -45.22 -0.59 18.39
CA LYS A 19 -45.34 0.85 18.48
C LYS A 19 -44.58 1.44 17.27
N LYS A 20 -45.33 1.82 16.21
CA LYS A 20 -44.78 2.55 15.06
C LYS A 20 -44.19 3.85 15.61
N VAL A 21 -42.87 3.85 15.80
CA VAL A 21 -42.14 5.06 16.11
C VAL A 21 -42.16 5.88 14.80
N ASN A 22 -42.92 6.97 14.85
CA ASN A 22 -42.96 7.91 13.73
C ASN A 22 -41.60 8.60 13.67
N PHE A 23 -40.72 8.08 12.80
CA PHE A 23 -39.40 8.63 12.59
C PHE A 23 -39.53 9.92 11.79
N ASP A 24 -39.22 11.04 12.42
CA ASP A 24 -39.19 12.35 11.80
C ASP A 24 -37.72 12.74 11.54
N PRO A 25 -37.23 12.69 10.29
CA PRO A 25 -35.83 12.98 9.95
C PRO A 25 -35.44 14.43 10.28
N ASP A 26 -36.39 15.37 10.30
CA ASP A 26 -36.10 16.79 10.56
C ASP A 26 -35.84 17.07 12.07
N LYS A 27 -36.14 16.10 12.95
CA LYS A 27 -35.87 16.18 14.39
C LYS A 27 -34.55 15.56 14.78
N LEU A 28 -33.83 14.92 13.87
CA LEU A 28 -32.49 14.44 14.09
C LEU A 28 -31.51 15.63 14.14
N LYS A 29 -31.22 16.07 15.35
CA LYS A 29 -30.10 16.96 15.62
C LYS A 29 -28.88 16.07 15.83
N ASP A 30 -28.24 15.64 14.76
CA ASP A 30 -26.91 15.03 14.86
C ASP A 30 -25.95 16.09 15.43
N PRO A 31 -25.26 15.80 16.53
CA PRO A 31 -24.22 16.70 17.00
C PRO A 31 -23.16 16.81 15.90
N GLU A 32 -22.76 18.04 15.56
CA GLU A 32 -21.68 18.25 14.58
C GLU A 32 -20.48 17.35 14.90
N PRO A 33 -20.00 16.53 13.94
CA PRO A 33 -18.89 15.63 14.19
C PRO A 33 -17.67 16.46 14.58
N ARG A 34 -17.25 16.34 15.83
CA ARG A 34 -16.00 16.93 16.32
C ARG A 34 -14.86 16.03 15.85
N TRP A 35 -14.38 16.28 14.64
CA TRP A 35 -13.18 15.64 14.15
C TRP A 35 -12.02 15.98 15.08
N PRO A 36 -11.28 14.99 15.60
CA PRO A 36 -10.05 15.27 16.32
C PRO A 36 -9.14 16.08 15.39
N LYS A 37 -8.58 17.19 15.89
CA LYS A 37 -7.51 17.88 15.14
C LYS A 37 -6.41 16.85 14.91
N VAL A 38 -6.31 16.36 13.67
CA VAL A 38 -5.18 15.56 13.25
C VAL A 38 -4.00 16.52 13.25
N VAL A 39 -3.28 16.58 14.37
CA VAL A 39 -1.97 17.21 14.40
C VAL A 39 -1.08 16.27 13.61
N SER A 40 -0.87 16.58 12.33
CA SER A 40 0.11 15.85 11.53
C SER A 40 1.45 15.98 12.26
N PRO A 41 2.10 14.87 12.66
CA PRO A 41 3.44 14.96 13.23
C PRO A 41 4.46 15.52 12.22
N PHE A 42 4.04 15.74 10.97
CA PHE A 42 4.79 16.31 9.87
C PHE A 42 4.33 17.72 9.48
N SER A 43 3.58 18.44 10.32
CA SER A 43 3.46 19.88 10.18
C SER A 43 4.79 20.52 10.59
N LEU A 44 5.81 20.31 9.76
CA LEU A 44 7.05 21.06 9.84
C LEU A 44 6.70 22.51 9.54
N ASP A 45 6.80 23.36 10.57
CA ASP A 45 6.72 24.80 10.39
C ASP A 45 7.83 25.17 9.40
N ILE A 46 7.44 25.69 8.24
CA ILE A 46 8.37 26.07 7.15
C ILE A 46 9.42 27.10 7.67
N LYS A 47 9.16 27.74 8.80
CA LYS A 47 10.11 28.63 9.46
C LYS A 47 11.27 27.89 10.15
N GLU A 48 11.05 26.68 10.69
CA GLU A 48 12.13 25.91 11.32
C GLU A 48 13.03 25.23 10.28
N LEU A 49 12.49 24.88 9.11
CA LEU A 49 13.28 24.33 7.99
C LEU A 49 14.32 25.32 7.43
N LYS A 50 14.12 26.63 7.60
CA LYS A 50 15.09 27.64 7.16
C LYS A 50 16.23 27.88 8.13
N LEU A 51 16.14 27.42 9.37
CA LEU A 51 17.17 27.56 10.40
C LEU A 51 18.06 26.33 10.55
N ALA A 52 17.61 25.16 10.12
CA ALA A 52 18.42 23.94 9.99
C ALA A 52 19.12 23.93 8.63
N GLY A 53 19.91 24.93 8.37
CA GLY A 53 20.78 25.02 7.19
C GLY A 53 21.94 24.03 7.27
N ASN A 54 21.65 22.75 7.36
CA ASN A 54 22.57 21.68 7.06
C ASN A 54 22.16 21.08 5.72
N SER A 55 23.04 21.20 4.76
CA SER A 55 23.09 20.62 3.44
C SER A 55 22.97 19.09 3.49
N ASP A 56 21.81 18.60 3.91
CA ASP A 56 21.37 17.29 3.46
C ASP A 56 20.75 17.54 2.08
N SER A 57 21.46 17.07 1.06
CA SER A 57 20.94 17.00 -0.28
C SER A 57 19.57 16.35 -0.20
N SER A 58 18.53 17.18 -0.27
CA SER A 58 17.15 16.71 -0.29
C SER A 58 17.01 15.79 -1.50
N GLN A 59 17.10 14.50 -1.25
CA GLN A 59 16.95 13.48 -2.29
C GLN A 59 15.55 13.68 -2.90
N ILE A 60 15.52 14.09 -4.15
CA ILE A 60 14.28 14.31 -4.86
C ILE A 60 13.69 12.92 -5.14
N ILE A 61 12.66 12.56 -4.39
CA ILE A 61 11.94 11.30 -4.58
C ILE A 61 10.78 11.57 -5.54
N ILE A 62 10.80 10.91 -6.70
CA ILE A 62 9.73 11.00 -7.70
C ILE A 62 9.16 9.62 -8.01
N GLU A 63 7.98 9.62 -8.64
CA GLU A 63 7.46 8.38 -9.22
C GLU A 63 8.21 8.00 -10.48
N GLY A 64 8.60 6.73 -10.57
CA GLY A 64 9.32 6.20 -11.70
C GLY A 64 9.17 4.69 -11.82
N PHE A 65 10.11 4.07 -12.53
CA PHE A 65 10.06 2.67 -12.89
C PHE A 65 11.35 1.97 -12.49
N ARG A 66 11.22 0.72 -12.02
CA ARG A 66 12.31 -0.22 -11.83
C ARG A 66 11.98 -1.53 -12.51
N VAL A 67 13.00 -2.29 -12.88
CA VAL A 67 12.81 -3.65 -13.37
C VAL A 67 13.02 -4.62 -12.21
N GLN A 68 12.01 -5.41 -11.88
CA GLN A 68 12.12 -6.49 -10.90
C GLN A 68 12.56 -7.76 -11.62
N VAL A 69 13.68 -8.33 -11.19
CA VAL A 69 14.34 -9.48 -11.85
C VAL A 69 13.98 -10.78 -11.14
N LEU A 70 13.90 -10.75 -9.80
CA LEU A 70 13.66 -11.92 -8.98
C LEU A 70 12.72 -11.59 -7.82
N ALA A 71 11.91 -12.58 -7.45
CA ALA A 71 11.24 -12.63 -6.15
C ALA A 71 11.52 -14.02 -5.54
N THR A 72 12.10 -14.05 -4.34
CA THR A 72 12.50 -15.29 -3.67
C THR A 72 12.28 -15.18 -2.16
N SER A 73 11.97 -16.28 -1.51
CA SER A 73 11.87 -16.34 -0.04
C SER A 73 13.25 -16.44 0.64
N SER A 74 14.32 -16.75 -0.12
CA SER A 74 15.69 -16.84 0.40
C SER A 74 16.41 -15.50 0.21
N GLN A 75 16.85 -14.91 1.33
CA GLN A 75 17.69 -13.72 1.32
C GLN A 75 19.02 -13.97 0.61
N GLU A 76 19.64 -15.14 0.86
CA GLU A 76 20.93 -15.52 0.26
C GLU A 76 20.86 -15.54 -1.28
N ASN A 77 19.77 -16.08 -1.84
CA ASN A 77 19.57 -16.06 -3.30
C ASN A 77 19.39 -14.63 -3.83
N ALA A 78 18.71 -13.76 -3.08
CA ALA A 78 18.56 -12.36 -3.48
C ALA A 78 19.90 -11.61 -3.43
N ASP A 79 20.71 -11.84 -2.40
CA ASP A 79 22.03 -11.23 -2.25
C ASP A 79 22.98 -11.71 -3.34
N ARG A 80 23.01 -13.02 -3.63
CA ARG A 80 23.83 -13.58 -4.72
C ARG A 80 23.50 -12.91 -6.06
N LEU A 81 22.20 -12.86 -6.40
CA LEU A 81 21.78 -12.22 -7.64
C LEU A 81 22.15 -10.73 -7.67
N ARG A 82 22.02 -10.01 -6.55
CA ARG A 82 22.45 -8.61 -6.46
C ARG A 82 23.92 -8.45 -6.79
N TYR A 83 24.81 -9.32 -6.27
CA TYR A 83 26.23 -9.29 -6.56
C TYR A 83 26.52 -9.59 -8.03
N GLU A 84 25.87 -10.59 -8.61
CA GLU A 84 26.01 -10.93 -10.02
C GLU A 84 25.64 -9.74 -10.92
N LEU A 85 24.51 -9.13 -10.66
CA LEU A 85 24.02 -7.99 -11.45
C LEU A 85 24.82 -6.71 -11.19
N ALA A 86 25.41 -6.53 -10.01
CA ALA A 86 26.21 -5.35 -9.67
C ALA A 86 27.48 -5.22 -10.50
N ILE A 87 28.03 -6.35 -10.96
CA ILE A 87 29.23 -6.37 -11.83
C ILE A 87 28.92 -5.68 -13.17
N GLU A 88 27.70 -5.84 -13.68
CA GLU A 88 27.31 -5.36 -15.00
C GLU A 88 26.53 -4.05 -14.97
N TYR A 89 25.62 -3.91 -14.00
CA TYR A 89 24.67 -2.77 -13.90
C TYR A 89 25.05 -1.74 -12.81
N GLY A 90 26.14 -2.00 -12.08
CA GLY A 90 26.64 -1.07 -11.08
C GLY A 90 25.81 -1.05 -9.79
N LYS A 91 25.65 0.15 -9.19
CA LYS A 91 25.09 0.30 -7.84
C LYS A 91 23.56 0.39 -7.77
N ASP A 92 22.86 0.54 -8.89
CA ASP A 92 21.42 0.77 -8.94
C ASP A 92 20.61 -0.51 -8.78
N ILE A 93 21.00 -1.36 -7.83
CA ILE A 93 20.33 -2.62 -7.53
C ILE A 93 19.83 -2.62 -6.09
N TYR A 94 18.54 -2.88 -5.93
CA TYR A 94 17.82 -2.79 -4.67
C TYR A 94 17.23 -4.14 -4.30
N ILE A 95 17.39 -4.53 -3.02
CA ILE A 95 16.64 -5.64 -2.45
C ILE A 95 15.56 -5.05 -1.56
N VAL A 96 14.31 -5.38 -1.85
CA VAL A 96 13.14 -4.98 -1.07
C VAL A 96 12.50 -6.22 -0.47
N PHE A 97 12.42 -6.26 0.86
CA PHE A 97 11.67 -7.31 1.54
C PHE A 97 10.19 -6.91 1.57
N ASP A 98 9.37 -7.76 0.98
CA ASP A 98 7.92 -7.65 0.98
C ASP A 98 7.38 -9.05 1.29
N ALA A 99 7.06 -9.24 2.57
CA ALA A 99 6.80 -10.55 3.17
C ALA A 99 5.84 -11.41 2.30
N PRO A 100 6.18 -12.68 2.04
CA PRO A 100 7.34 -13.41 2.54
C PRO A 100 8.59 -13.36 1.63
N ASN A 101 8.64 -12.50 0.62
CA ASN A 101 9.64 -12.55 -0.44
C ASN A 101 10.61 -11.35 -0.43
N TYR A 102 11.85 -11.64 -0.79
CA TYR A 102 12.87 -10.68 -1.17
C TYR A 102 12.76 -10.42 -2.68
N LYS A 103 12.63 -9.15 -3.06
CA LYS A 103 12.47 -8.72 -4.45
C LYS A 103 13.72 -7.96 -4.89
N VAL A 104 14.41 -8.48 -5.91
CA VAL A 104 15.58 -7.82 -6.51
C VAL A 104 15.12 -6.93 -7.65
N ARG A 105 15.44 -5.65 -7.56
CA ARG A 105 15.01 -4.60 -8.50
C ARG A 105 16.20 -3.81 -9.01
N ILE A 106 16.17 -3.41 -10.28
CA ILE A 106 17.25 -2.67 -10.93
C ILE A 106 16.72 -1.36 -11.51
N GLY A 107 17.57 -0.32 -11.41
CA GLY A 107 17.45 0.96 -12.07
C GLY A 107 16.53 1.95 -11.40
N ASN A 108 16.68 3.23 -11.79
CA ASN A 108 15.87 4.36 -11.39
C ASN A 108 15.43 5.11 -12.65
N PHE A 109 14.41 4.59 -13.35
CA PHE A 109 13.97 5.14 -14.62
C PHE A 109 12.80 6.08 -14.47
N ILE A 110 12.89 7.30 -14.98
CA ILE A 110 11.77 8.24 -15.10
C ILE A 110 10.89 7.81 -16.28
N ASP A 111 11.51 7.45 -17.40
CA ASP A 111 10.80 6.99 -18.60
C ASP A 111 10.64 5.45 -18.61
N ARG A 112 9.41 5.00 -18.74
CA ARG A 112 9.06 3.57 -18.85
C ARG A 112 9.75 2.89 -20.02
N ARG A 113 10.01 3.60 -21.13
CA ARG A 113 10.68 3.04 -22.30
C ARG A 113 12.10 2.60 -21.99
N LEU A 114 12.81 3.34 -21.13
CA LEU A 114 14.15 2.95 -20.70
C LEU A 114 14.12 1.69 -19.82
N ALA A 115 13.14 1.59 -18.92
CA ALA A 115 12.92 0.38 -18.12
C ALA A 115 12.58 -0.83 -19.02
N GLU A 116 11.77 -0.63 -20.08
CA GLU A 116 11.43 -1.69 -21.04
C GLU A 116 12.66 -2.19 -21.80
N LYS A 117 13.55 -1.29 -22.22
CA LYS A 117 14.81 -1.64 -22.87
C LYS A 117 15.66 -2.54 -21.97
N LEU A 118 15.83 -2.15 -20.70
CA LEU A 118 16.57 -2.97 -19.74
C LEU A 118 15.88 -4.32 -19.49
N ARG A 119 14.54 -4.33 -19.39
CA ARG A 119 13.80 -5.59 -19.23
C ARG A 119 14.06 -6.57 -20.36
N LEU A 120 14.02 -6.12 -21.60
CA LEU A 120 14.29 -6.95 -22.77
C LEU A 120 15.73 -7.48 -22.76
N GLU A 121 16.69 -6.65 -22.37
CA GLU A 121 18.08 -7.06 -22.21
C GLU A 121 18.23 -8.16 -21.16
N LEU A 122 17.60 -8.00 -19.99
CA LEU A 122 17.62 -9.00 -18.92
C LEU A 122 16.97 -10.33 -19.35
N ILE A 123 15.88 -10.29 -20.11
CA ILE A 123 15.26 -11.50 -20.67
C ILE A 123 16.27 -12.25 -21.57
N ASN A 124 16.98 -11.54 -22.44
CA ASN A 124 17.98 -12.13 -23.32
C ASN A 124 19.17 -12.70 -22.56
N LYS A 125 19.46 -12.20 -21.36
CA LYS A 125 20.54 -12.67 -20.47
C LYS A 125 20.13 -13.83 -19.56
N GLY A 126 18.91 -14.34 -19.69
CA GLY A 126 18.46 -15.51 -18.92
C GLY A 126 17.57 -15.18 -17.72
N TYR A 127 17.02 -13.96 -17.64
CA TYR A 127 16.05 -13.56 -16.62
C TYR A 127 14.65 -13.35 -17.22
N PRO A 128 13.97 -14.41 -17.70
CA PRO A 128 12.69 -14.30 -18.42
C PRO A 128 11.55 -13.78 -17.56
N SER A 129 11.66 -13.92 -16.24
CA SER A 129 10.66 -13.47 -15.28
C SER A 129 10.76 -11.98 -14.94
N SER A 130 11.58 -11.22 -15.67
CA SER A 130 11.76 -9.79 -15.41
C SER A 130 10.54 -8.97 -15.84
N TRP A 131 10.11 -8.06 -14.98
CA TRP A 131 8.95 -7.21 -15.23
C TRP A 131 9.15 -5.79 -14.68
N ILE A 132 8.41 -4.82 -15.23
CA ILE A 132 8.49 -3.42 -14.82
C ILE A 132 7.51 -3.16 -13.70
N ILE A 133 7.99 -2.47 -12.66
CA ILE A 133 7.17 -1.97 -11.56
C ILE A 133 7.23 -0.45 -11.51
N ARG A 134 6.11 0.17 -11.12
CA ARG A 134 6.07 1.58 -10.76
C ARG A 134 6.38 1.73 -9.28
N THR A 135 7.29 2.61 -8.93
CA THR A 135 7.74 2.80 -7.55
C THR A 135 8.35 4.20 -7.37
N ARG A 136 8.56 4.60 -6.13
CA ARG A 136 9.32 5.82 -5.84
C ARG A 136 10.79 5.56 -6.12
N ILE A 137 11.43 6.48 -6.83
CA ILE A 137 12.82 6.42 -7.21
C ILE A 137 13.53 7.72 -6.82
N GLU A 138 14.85 7.61 -6.66
CA GLU A 138 15.78 8.73 -6.56
C GLU A 138 16.45 8.84 -7.93
N PRO A 139 16.09 9.84 -8.75
CA PRO A 139 16.70 9.96 -10.07
C PRO A 139 18.16 10.36 -9.92
N ASN A 140 19.04 9.72 -10.67
CA ASN A 140 20.41 10.19 -10.85
C ASN A 140 20.34 11.41 -11.78
N ILE A 141 20.39 12.62 -11.21
CA ILE A 141 20.41 13.89 -11.92
C ILE A 141 21.87 14.33 -12.12
#